data_61130da678fb8cae20281946b8599446
#
_entry.id   61130da678fb8cae20281946b8599446
#
_cell.length_a   1.000
_cell.length_b   1.000
_cell.length_c   1.000
_cell.angle_alpha   90.00
_cell.angle_beta   90.00
_cell.angle_gamma   90.00
#
_symmetry.space_group_name_H-M   'P 1'
#
loop_
_entity.id
_entity.type
_entity.pdbx_description
1 polymer ?
#
loop_
_entity_poly.entity_id
_entity_poly.type
_entity_poly.pdbx_seq_one_letter_code
_entity_poly.pdbx_strand_id
1 'polypeptide(L)'
;MFNGEIYDERRKALADGIDDGLIFLMGNSQVPMNYPSNWLHFRQDSNFLYYCGLDHPDLNLIIDSNSGESTLFADDLTVQDIVWEGERTSVSKMAKTAGIQNILPSKELSSYLLKSNSIHYLPMYRQDQEMTLQKLLNGSQSDASKSLIMKVISQRSIKTEDELNEIESALEVTAEMHKLAMRYTRDGISEQKIVGKIEGYALENGRRLAYPVIFTIHGEILHNNNYKNVMKSGQLALNDSGAESPLHYASDITRTFPVSGKFNDLQKDIYNLVWSMQDAAFNHCKPGNSYKEAHLEASKIAVEGLKGMGIMKGNPDNAVAAGAHALFFPHGLGHMLGLDVHDMEGLGEDLVGYNEINDRSNQFGLAYLRLAKELVAGFVLTVEPGIYFIPHLIDQWKAENKYNEFINYDSLDSFVDFGGIRIEDNIVITEDGYRILGPHIPRTVEEIETIMSS
;
A
#
# COMPACT_ATOMS: atom_id res chain seq x y z
N MET A 1 -8.08 -18.19 -6.39
CA MET A 1 -8.99 -18.25 -5.24
C MET A 1 -8.45 -19.32 -4.30
N PHE A 2 -8.36 -19.06 -3.00
CA PHE A 2 -7.98 -20.09 -2.02
C PHE A 2 -9.05 -21.18 -1.91
N ASN A 3 -8.76 -22.27 -1.17
CA ASN A 3 -9.76 -23.27 -0.84
C ASN A 3 -10.91 -22.63 -0.03
N GLY A 4 -12.17 -23.06 -0.31
CA GLY A 4 -13.36 -22.58 0.38
C GLY A 4 -13.33 -22.73 1.91
N GLU A 5 -12.60 -23.73 2.41
CA GLU A 5 -12.38 -23.96 3.84
C GLU A 5 -11.66 -22.78 4.51
N ILE A 6 -10.67 -22.16 3.85
CA ILE A 6 -9.95 -20.98 4.36
C ILE A 6 -10.91 -19.80 4.58
N TYR A 7 -11.80 -19.57 3.60
CA TYR A 7 -12.79 -18.48 3.73
C TYR A 7 -13.83 -18.79 4.81
N ASP A 8 -14.25 -20.03 4.95
CA ASP A 8 -15.18 -20.47 5.99
C ASP A 8 -14.57 -20.29 7.40
N GLU A 9 -13.32 -20.69 7.59
CA GLU A 9 -12.57 -20.48 8.83
C GLU A 9 -12.41 -18.99 9.17
N ARG A 10 -12.09 -18.15 8.17
CA ARG A 10 -11.99 -16.69 8.35
C ARG A 10 -13.33 -16.10 8.80
N ARG A 11 -14.45 -16.52 8.20
CA ARG A 11 -15.80 -16.05 8.58
C ARG A 11 -16.20 -16.51 9.98
N LYS A 12 -15.94 -17.76 10.34
CA LYS A 12 -16.18 -18.27 11.70
C LYS A 12 -15.36 -17.51 12.74
N ALA A 13 -14.08 -17.32 12.46
CA ALA A 13 -13.21 -16.54 13.34
C ALA A 13 -13.63 -15.06 13.42
N LEU A 14 -14.24 -14.50 12.37
CA LEU A 14 -14.81 -13.15 12.40
C LEU A 14 -16.05 -13.10 13.30
N ALA A 15 -16.96 -14.05 13.17
CA ALA A 15 -18.19 -14.14 13.98
C ALA A 15 -17.88 -14.30 15.48
N ASP A 16 -16.83 -15.06 15.80
CA ASP A 16 -16.37 -15.28 17.17
C ASP A 16 -15.83 -13.97 17.79
N GLY A 17 -16.56 -13.42 18.76
CA GLY A 17 -16.19 -12.18 19.46
C GLY A 17 -16.87 -10.91 18.91
N ILE A 18 -17.85 -11.04 18.01
CA ILE A 18 -18.78 -9.97 17.66
C ILE A 18 -20.07 -10.20 18.45
N ASP A 19 -20.61 -9.11 19.02
CA ASP A 19 -21.88 -9.15 19.76
C ASP A 19 -23.03 -9.64 18.86
N ASP A 20 -24.14 -10.08 19.46
CA ASP A 20 -25.35 -10.57 18.79
C ASP A 20 -25.79 -9.64 17.65
N GLY A 21 -25.93 -10.20 16.46
CA GLY A 21 -26.37 -9.47 15.28
C GLY A 21 -25.93 -10.08 13.96
N LEU A 22 -26.10 -9.30 12.91
CA LEU A 22 -25.66 -9.64 11.55
C LEU A 22 -24.41 -8.86 11.17
N ILE A 23 -23.37 -9.54 10.71
CA ILE A 23 -22.19 -8.93 10.11
C ILE A 23 -22.48 -8.79 8.61
N PHE A 24 -22.49 -7.56 8.13
CA PHE A 24 -22.74 -7.24 6.72
C PHE A 24 -21.46 -6.80 6.04
N LEU A 25 -21.03 -7.57 5.04
CA LEU A 25 -19.91 -7.26 4.16
C LEU A 25 -20.46 -6.95 2.76
N MET A 26 -20.40 -5.68 2.38
CA MET A 26 -20.86 -5.19 1.09
C MET A 26 -19.74 -5.36 0.05
N GLY A 27 -20.04 -6.02 -1.07
CA GLY A 27 -19.16 -6.02 -2.22
C GLY A 27 -19.30 -4.77 -3.08
N ASN A 28 -18.34 -4.56 -3.96
CA ASN A 28 -18.35 -3.45 -4.91
C ASN A 28 -19.34 -3.70 -6.06
N SER A 29 -19.89 -2.62 -6.59
CA SER A 29 -20.63 -2.59 -7.84
C SER A 29 -19.79 -2.02 -8.98
N GLN A 30 -20.20 -2.26 -10.22
CA GLN A 30 -19.61 -1.64 -11.40
C GLN A 30 -19.72 -0.10 -11.33
N VAL A 31 -18.66 0.59 -11.73
CA VAL A 31 -18.60 2.05 -11.75
C VAL A 31 -18.43 2.53 -13.18
N PRO A 32 -19.35 3.36 -13.71
CA PRO A 32 -19.19 3.94 -15.03
C PRO A 32 -18.08 4.99 -15.06
N MET A 33 -17.28 5.00 -16.11
CA MET A 33 -16.22 5.98 -16.32
C MET A 33 -16.79 7.35 -16.69
N ASN A 34 -17.70 7.41 -17.68
CA ASN A 34 -18.25 8.66 -18.22
C ASN A 34 -19.69 8.54 -18.79
N TYR A 35 -20.18 7.31 -19.00
CA TYR A 35 -21.57 7.02 -19.34
C TYR A 35 -21.95 5.58 -18.92
N PRO A 36 -23.24 5.22 -18.76
CA PRO A 36 -23.69 4.04 -18.02
C PRO A 36 -23.12 2.69 -18.47
N SER A 37 -22.73 2.53 -19.72
CA SER A 37 -22.19 1.26 -20.25
C SER A 37 -20.68 1.27 -20.51
N ASN A 38 -19.98 2.30 -20.08
CA ASN A 38 -18.50 2.38 -20.16
C ASN A 38 -17.89 2.25 -18.76
N TRP A 39 -17.59 1.01 -18.37
CA TRP A 39 -17.15 0.68 -17.02
C TRP A 39 -15.67 0.94 -16.81
N LEU A 40 -15.32 1.43 -15.60
CA LEU A 40 -13.97 1.28 -15.07
C LEU A 40 -13.68 -0.22 -14.91
N HIS A 41 -12.38 -0.55 -14.90
CA HIS A 41 -12.00 -1.92 -14.54
C HIS A 41 -12.52 -2.25 -13.15
N PHE A 42 -13.24 -3.38 -13.03
CA PHE A 42 -13.80 -3.81 -11.76
C PHE A 42 -12.69 -4.30 -10.83
N ARG A 43 -12.82 -3.95 -9.57
CA ARG A 43 -12.01 -4.45 -8.47
C ARG A 43 -12.90 -4.59 -7.24
N GLN A 44 -12.96 -5.77 -6.68
CA GLN A 44 -13.79 -6.06 -5.52
C GLN A 44 -13.22 -5.42 -4.25
N ASP A 45 -14.09 -5.15 -3.26
CA ASP A 45 -13.70 -4.71 -1.92
C ASP A 45 -12.75 -5.71 -1.26
N SER A 46 -11.67 -5.23 -0.64
CA SER A 46 -10.63 -6.07 -0.08
C SER A 46 -11.11 -6.89 1.12
N ASN A 47 -12.00 -6.35 1.95
CA ASN A 47 -12.57 -7.12 3.07
C ASN A 47 -13.51 -8.20 2.55
N PHE A 48 -14.32 -7.88 1.52
CA PHE A 48 -15.16 -8.87 0.86
C PHE A 48 -14.31 -10.00 0.25
N LEU A 49 -13.22 -9.68 -0.45
CA LEU A 49 -12.27 -10.68 -0.98
C LEU A 49 -11.67 -11.54 0.12
N TYR A 50 -11.26 -10.93 1.23
CA TYR A 50 -10.65 -11.66 2.34
C TYR A 50 -11.58 -12.73 2.94
N TYR A 51 -12.89 -12.45 2.99
CA TYR A 51 -13.89 -13.34 3.60
C TYR A 51 -14.61 -14.27 2.64
N CYS A 52 -14.57 -14.03 1.34
CA CYS A 52 -15.21 -14.94 0.37
C CYS A 52 -14.46 -15.18 -0.95
N GLY A 53 -13.42 -14.41 -1.26
CA GLY A 53 -12.58 -14.62 -2.44
C GLY A 53 -13.30 -14.47 -3.80
N LEU A 54 -14.50 -13.90 -3.82
CA LEU A 54 -15.30 -13.74 -5.04
C LEU A 54 -15.09 -12.36 -5.64
N ASP A 55 -14.41 -12.29 -6.77
CA ASP A 55 -14.14 -11.06 -7.51
C ASP A 55 -15.17 -10.83 -8.62
N HIS A 56 -16.42 -10.56 -8.20
CA HIS A 56 -17.55 -10.24 -9.07
C HIS A 56 -18.36 -9.07 -8.49
N PRO A 57 -18.93 -8.19 -9.34
CA PRO A 57 -19.74 -7.08 -8.88
C PRO A 57 -21.07 -7.55 -8.25
N ASP A 58 -21.67 -6.66 -7.46
CA ASP A 58 -23.02 -6.76 -6.92
C ASP A 58 -23.26 -7.95 -5.99
N LEU A 59 -22.21 -8.49 -5.39
CA LEU A 59 -22.28 -9.52 -4.36
C LEU A 59 -22.33 -8.89 -2.97
N ASN A 60 -23.14 -9.49 -2.07
CA ASN A 60 -23.19 -9.07 -0.67
C ASN A 60 -23.19 -10.31 0.23
N LEU A 61 -22.50 -10.24 1.35
CA LEU A 61 -22.36 -11.34 2.31
C LEU A 61 -22.91 -10.92 3.67
N ILE A 62 -23.76 -11.77 4.25
CA ILE A 62 -24.17 -11.66 5.64
C ILE A 62 -23.65 -12.86 6.40
N ILE A 63 -23.10 -12.62 7.59
CA ILE A 63 -22.68 -13.66 8.55
C ILE A 63 -23.48 -13.43 9.82
N ASP A 64 -24.17 -14.44 10.30
CA ASP A 64 -24.84 -14.40 11.60
C ASP A 64 -23.78 -14.61 12.70
N SER A 65 -23.64 -13.64 13.61
CA SER A 65 -22.57 -13.67 14.62
C SER A 65 -22.74 -14.79 15.65
N ASN A 66 -23.97 -15.27 15.86
CA ASN A 66 -24.23 -16.33 16.85
C ASN A 66 -23.97 -17.73 16.30
N SER A 67 -24.37 -17.98 15.04
CA SER A 67 -24.25 -19.30 14.43
C SER A 67 -23.00 -19.46 13.59
N GLY A 68 -22.39 -18.36 13.13
CA GLY A 68 -21.34 -18.35 12.13
C GLY A 68 -21.83 -18.68 10.70
N GLU A 69 -23.14 -18.88 10.52
CA GLU A 69 -23.72 -19.16 9.21
C GLU A 69 -23.59 -17.98 8.27
N SER A 70 -23.26 -18.28 7.01
CA SER A 70 -23.03 -17.26 5.97
C SER A 70 -24.05 -17.35 4.87
N THR A 71 -24.60 -16.23 4.43
CA THR A 71 -25.56 -16.13 3.35
C THR A 71 -25.04 -15.16 2.28
N LEU A 72 -24.88 -15.64 1.05
CA LEU A 72 -24.54 -14.82 -0.11
C LEU A 72 -25.83 -14.28 -0.76
N PHE A 73 -25.89 -12.98 -0.96
CA PHE A 73 -26.95 -12.30 -1.70
C PHE A 73 -26.42 -11.95 -3.08
N ALA A 74 -26.99 -12.59 -4.10
CA ALA A 74 -26.54 -12.45 -5.49
C ALA A 74 -27.64 -12.94 -6.45
N ASP A 75 -27.55 -12.49 -7.69
CA ASP A 75 -28.42 -12.95 -8.78
C ASP A 75 -27.58 -13.52 -9.92
N ASP A 76 -28.08 -14.59 -10.55
CA ASP A 76 -27.49 -15.11 -11.79
C ASP A 76 -27.75 -14.15 -12.95
N LEU A 77 -26.86 -14.14 -13.95
CA LEU A 77 -27.02 -13.33 -15.14
C LEU A 77 -28.30 -13.75 -15.90
N THR A 78 -29.02 -12.76 -16.39
CA THR A 78 -30.12 -13.00 -17.36
C THR A 78 -29.54 -13.36 -18.73
N VAL A 79 -30.40 -13.93 -19.61
CA VAL A 79 -29.98 -14.19 -21.00
C VAL A 79 -29.54 -12.91 -21.71
N GLN A 80 -30.14 -11.77 -21.38
CA GLN A 80 -29.75 -10.49 -21.94
C GLN A 80 -28.35 -10.08 -21.48
N ASP A 81 -28.01 -10.24 -20.19
CA ASP A 81 -26.67 -9.96 -19.66
C ASP A 81 -25.63 -10.85 -20.33
N ILE A 82 -25.93 -12.15 -20.51
CA ILE A 82 -25.04 -13.12 -21.18
C ILE A 82 -24.76 -12.71 -22.64
N VAL A 83 -25.75 -12.17 -23.34
CA VAL A 83 -25.59 -11.69 -24.72
C VAL A 83 -24.61 -10.51 -24.80
N TRP A 84 -24.58 -9.64 -23.80
CA TRP A 84 -23.72 -8.45 -23.79
C TRP A 84 -22.35 -8.66 -23.15
N GLU A 85 -22.28 -9.48 -22.09
CA GLU A 85 -21.11 -9.61 -21.25
C GLU A 85 -20.44 -11.00 -21.32
N GLY A 86 -21.10 -11.96 -21.94
CA GLY A 86 -20.66 -13.35 -21.94
C GLY A 86 -21.14 -14.13 -20.73
N GLU A 87 -20.86 -15.44 -20.72
CA GLU A 87 -21.20 -16.33 -19.59
C GLU A 87 -20.32 -16.02 -18.38
N ARG A 88 -20.94 -16.02 -17.20
CA ARG A 88 -20.27 -15.94 -15.89
C ARG A 88 -20.55 -17.22 -15.09
N THR A 89 -19.64 -17.56 -14.20
CA THR A 89 -19.86 -18.64 -13.23
C THR A 89 -21.16 -18.41 -12.45
N SER A 90 -22.03 -19.43 -12.37
CA SER A 90 -23.31 -19.31 -11.65
C SER A 90 -23.10 -19.01 -10.16
N VAL A 91 -24.05 -18.29 -9.57
CA VAL A 91 -24.04 -17.94 -8.14
C VAL A 91 -23.88 -19.18 -7.25
N SER A 92 -24.58 -20.27 -7.60
CA SER A 92 -24.47 -21.54 -6.87
C SER A 92 -23.04 -22.12 -6.88
N LYS A 93 -22.35 -22.04 -8.04
CA LYS A 93 -20.97 -22.51 -8.14
C LYS A 93 -20.01 -21.57 -7.42
N MET A 94 -20.21 -20.25 -7.50
CA MET A 94 -19.42 -19.26 -6.76
C MET A 94 -19.53 -19.49 -5.26
N ALA A 95 -20.75 -19.58 -4.72
CA ALA A 95 -20.99 -19.82 -3.30
C ALA A 95 -20.33 -21.12 -2.82
N LYS A 96 -20.49 -22.21 -3.59
CA LYS A 96 -19.84 -23.51 -3.27
C LYS A 96 -18.33 -23.38 -3.20
N THR A 97 -17.71 -22.66 -4.15
CA THR A 97 -16.25 -22.48 -4.17
C THR A 97 -15.77 -21.64 -2.99
N ALA A 98 -16.58 -20.66 -2.53
CA ALA A 98 -16.31 -19.84 -1.34
C ALA A 98 -16.69 -20.53 -0.01
N GLY A 99 -17.16 -21.78 -0.03
CA GLY A 99 -17.61 -22.49 1.17
C GLY A 99 -18.90 -21.90 1.78
N ILE A 100 -19.76 -21.26 0.97
CA ILE A 100 -21.03 -20.68 1.41
C ILE A 100 -22.19 -21.58 0.98
N GLN A 101 -23.05 -21.94 1.91
CA GLN A 101 -24.16 -22.87 1.65
C GLN A 101 -25.48 -22.16 1.39
N ASN A 102 -25.71 -20.98 1.99
CA ASN A 102 -26.95 -20.25 1.88
C ASN A 102 -26.85 -19.17 0.80
N ILE A 103 -27.81 -19.14 -0.11
CA ILE A 103 -27.89 -18.17 -1.20
C ILE A 103 -29.30 -17.60 -1.23
N LEU A 104 -29.39 -16.27 -1.31
CA LEU A 104 -30.65 -15.56 -1.47
C LEU A 104 -30.54 -14.54 -2.60
N PRO A 105 -31.65 -14.22 -3.29
CA PRO A 105 -31.69 -13.16 -4.30
C PRO A 105 -31.34 -11.80 -3.69
N SER A 106 -30.62 -10.94 -4.44
CA SER A 106 -30.21 -9.60 -4.00
C SER A 106 -31.37 -8.73 -3.51
N LYS A 107 -32.57 -8.88 -4.12
CA LYS A 107 -33.79 -8.15 -3.74
C LYS A 107 -34.24 -8.42 -2.29
N GLU A 108 -33.83 -9.52 -1.68
CA GLU A 108 -34.18 -9.89 -0.32
C GLU A 108 -33.26 -9.29 0.74
N LEU A 109 -32.09 -8.73 0.35
CA LEU A 109 -31.07 -8.22 1.24
C LEU A 109 -31.60 -7.20 2.28
N SER A 110 -32.29 -6.16 1.81
CA SER A 110 -32.82 -5.12 2.72
C SER A 110 -33.80 -5.72 3.73
N SER A 111 -34.76 -6.54 3.27
CA SER A 111 -35.72 -7.18 4.16
C SER A 111 -35.08 -8.17 5.13
N TYR A 112 -33.95 -8.78 4.75
CA TYR A 112 -33.19 -9.68 5.62
C TYR A 112 -32.46 -8.89 6.72
N LEU A 113 -31.73 -7.82 6.35
CA LEU A 113 -31.04 -6.95 7.30
C LEU A 113 -32.00 -6.35 8.32
N LEU A 114 -33.15 -5.84 7.87
CA LEU A 114 -34.15 -5.18 8.74
C LEU A 114 -34.87 -6.11 9.72
N LYS A 115 -34.67 -7.43 9.65
CA LYS A 115 -35.17 -8.38 10.67
C LYS A 115 -34.29 -8.42 11.92
N SER A 116 -33.03 -8.01 11.80
CA SER A 116 -32.12 -7.97 12.93
C SER A 116 -32.21 -6.64 13.69
N ASN A 117 -32.05 -6.70 15.00
CA ASN A 117 -31.96 -5.51 15.86
C ASN A 117 -30.54 -4.91 15.87
N SER A 118 -29.54 -5.65 15.45
CA SER A 118 -28.14 -5.23 15.40
C SER A 118 -27.50 -5.63 14.08
N ILE A 119 -26.85 -4.67 13.42
CA ILE A 119 -26.14 -4.87 12.16
C ILE A 119 -24.75 -4.29 12.32
N HIS A 120 -23.74 -5.13 12.16
CA HIS A 120 -22.33 -4.76 12.19
C HIS A 120 -21.83 -4.61 10.75
N TYR A 121 -21.24 -3.47 10.42
CA TYR A 121 -20.65 -3.21 9.11
C TYR A 121 -19.36 -2.37 9.24
N LEU A 122 -18.55 -2.38 8.17
CA LEU A 122 -17.28 -1.64 8.07
C LEU A 122 -17.52 -0.22 7.52
N PRO A 123 -16.60 0.72 7.74
CA PRO A 123 -16.68 2.04 7.13
C PRO A 123 -16.70 1.93 5.59
N MET A 124 -17.57 2.71 4.96
CA MET A 124 -17.61 2.80 3.50
C MET A 124 -16.65 3.90 3.05
N TYR A 125 -15.68 3.54 2.20
CA TYR A 125 -14.73 4.51 1.62
C TYR A 125 -15.22 5.11 0.29
N ARG A 126 -16.32 4.58 -0.27
CA ARG A 126 -16.96 5.05 -1.50
C ARG A 126 -18.33 5.65 -1.20
N GLN A 127 -18.61 6.81 -1.79
CA GLN A 127 -19.89 7.50 -1.58
C GLN A 127 -21.09 6.71 -2.11
N ASP A 128 -20.95 5.96 -3.21
CA ASP A 128 -22.00 5.11 -3.77
C ASP A 128 -22.35 3.94 -2.85
N GLN A 129 -21.37 3.36 -2.15
CA GLN A 129 -21.59 2.34 -1.12
C GLN A 129 -22.32 2.93 0.09
N GLU A 130 -21.91 4.11 0.57
CA GLU A 130 -22.59 4.81 1.65
C GLU A 130 -24.06 5.06 1.33
N MET A 131 -24.36 5.58 0.14
CA MET A 131 -25.74 5.80 -0.31
C MET A 131 -26.54 4.48 -0.42
N THR A 132 -25.88 3.39 -0.82
CA THR A 132 -26.51 2.06 -0.91
C THR A 132 -26.82 1.52 0.47
N LEU A 133 -25.89 1.63 1.41
CA LEU A 133 -26.08 1.24 2.81
C LEU A 133 -27.26 1.99 3.44
N GLN A 134 -27.32 3.31 3.27
CA GLN A 134 -28.43 4.12 3.76
C GLN A 134 -29.80 3.67 3.23
N LYS A 135 -29.86 3.30 1.95
CA LYS A 135 -31.09 2.75 1.34
C LYS A 135 -31.45 1.38 1.91
N LEU A 136 -30.48 0.48 2.05
CA LEU A 136 -30.69 -0.87 2.58
C LEU A 136 -31.24 -0.84 4.02
N LEU A 137 -30.73 0.08 4.83
CA LEU A 137 -31.10 0.23 6.24
C LEU A 137 -32.26 1.23 6.48
N ASN A 138 -32.94 1.71 5.42
CA ASN A 138 -34.02 2.70 5.50
C ASN A 138 -33.67 3.95 6.35
N GLY A 139 -32.42 4.39 6.29
CA GLY A 139 -31.92 5.53 7.06
C GLY A 139 -31.71 5.25 8.56
N SER A 140 -31.91 4.02 9.03
CA SER A 140 -31.63 3.58 10.41
C SER A 140 -30.16 3.22 10.60
N GLN A 141 -29.25 4.08 10.14
CA GLN A 141 -27.82 3.82 10.16
C GLN A 141 -27.23 4.18 11.54
N SER A 142 -26.47 3.25 12.12
CA SER A 142 -25.55 3.49 13.24
C SER A 142 -24.16 3.83 12.71
N ASP A 143 -23.22 4.13 13.59
CA ASP A 143 -21.81 4.19 13.21
C ASP A 143 -21.27 2.79 12.85
N ALA A 144 -20.23 2.73 12.04
CA ALA A 144 -19.52 1.49 11.74
C ALA A 144 -19.05 0.80 13.02
N SER A 145 -19.14 -0.52 13.07
CA SER A 145 -18.87 -1.30 14.29
C SER A 145 -17.37 -1.34 14.61
N LYS A 146 -16.96 -0.68 15.68
CA LYS A 146 -15.55 -0.67 16.12
C LYS A 146 -15.05 -2.08 16.45
N SER A 147 -15.87 -2.94 17.07
CA SER A 147 -15.49 -4.33 17.36
C SER A 147 -15.22 -5.11 16.08
N LEU A 148 -16.07 -4.96 15.06
CA LEU A 148 -15.86 -5.57 13.74
C LEU A 148 -14.57 -5.05 13.07
N ILE A 149 -14.36 -3.72 13.07
CA ILE A 149 -13.13 -3.11 12.51
C ILE A 149 -11.88 -3.71 13.16
N MET A 150 -11.83 -3.75 14.50
CA MET A 150 -10.68 -4.28 15.23
C MET A 150 -10.44 -5.77 14.96
N LYS A 151 -11.53 -6.55 14.81
CA LYS A 151 -11.44 -7.98 14.49
C LYS A 151 -10.88 -8.21 13.08
N VAL A 152 -11.35 -7.44 12.10
CA VAL A 152 -10.82 -7.48 10.72
C VAL A 152 -9.35 -7.09 10.68
N ILE A 153 -8.96 -6.00 11.36
CA ILE A 153 -7.56 -5.57 11.45
C ILE A 153 -6.70 -6.69 12.07
N SER A 154 -7.16 -7.30 13.15
CA SER A 154 -6.44 -8.39 13.82
C SER A 154 -6.21 -9.59 12.88
N GLN A 155 -7.23 -10.00 12.12
CA GLN A 155 -7.12 -11.14 11.20
C GLN A 155 -6.24 -10.82 9.99
N ARG A 156 -6.44 -9.66 9.33
CA ARG A 156 -5.71 -9.30 8.12
C ARG A 156 -4.26 -8.88 8.38
N SER A 157 -3.92 -8.46 9.60
CA SER A 157 -2.54 -8.03 9.94
C SER A 157 -1.56 -9.20 9.88
N ILE A 158 -1.96 -10.41 10.30
CA ILE A 158 -1.11 -11.61 10.31
C ILE A 158 -1.33 -12.38 9.00
N LYS A 159 -0.33 -12.38 8.13
CA LYS A 159 -0.41 -13.08 6.84
C LYS A 159 -0.12 -14.56 7.00
N THR A 160 -0.95 -15.38 6.38
CA THR A 160 -0.71 -16.82 6.23
C THR A 160 0.30 -17.10 5.12
N GLU A 161 0.84 -18.31 5.06
CA GLU A 161 1.74 -18.72 3.97
C GLU A 161 1.08 -18.59 2.58
N ASP A 162 -0.22 -18.89 2.47
CA ASP A 162 -0.95 -18.73 1.22
C ASP A 162 -1.01 -17.25 0.78
N GLU A 163 -1.19 -16.32 1.74
CA GLU A 163 -1.18 -14.88 1.47
C GLU A 163 0.23 -14.39 1.12
N LEU A 164 1.26 -14.91 1.78
CA LEU A 164 2.66 -14.60 1.45
C LEU A 164 3.01 -15.06 0.02
N ASN A 165 2.57 -16.24 -0.39
CA ASN A 165 2.77 -16.75 -1.74
C ASN A 165 2.11 -15.85 -2.80
N GLU A 166 0.93 -15.29 -2.53
CA GLU A 166 0.28 -14.33 -3.42
C GLU A 166 1.06 -13.02 -3.53
N ILE A 167 1.54 -12.46 -2.40
CA ILE A 167 2.38 -11.26 -2.39
C ILE A 167 3.68 -11.51 -3.17
N GLU A 168 4.34 -12.66 -2.96
CA GLU A 168 5.57 -13.02 -3.70
C GLU A 168 5.30 -13.20 -5.19
N SER A 169 4.15 -13.77 -5.57
CA SER A 169 3.72 -13.85 -6.98
C SER A 169 3.51 -12.48 -7.62
N ALA A 170 3.01 -11.49 -6.87
CA ALA A 170 2.95 -10.11 -7.34
C ALA A 170 4.36 -9.50 -7.49
N LEU A 171 5.25 -9.76 -6.53
CA LEU A 171 6.64 -9.29 -6.55
C LEU A 171 7.47 -9.88 -7.69
N GLU A 172 7.18 -11.09 -8.17
CA GLU A 172 7.84 -11.66 -9.36
C GLU A 172 7.64 -10.76 -10.59
N VAL A 173 6.41 -10.31 -10.83
CA VAL A 173 6.09 -9.41 -11.95
C VAL A 173 6.67 -8.02 -11.71
N THR A 174 6.54 -7.50 -10.49
CA THR A 174 7.08 -6.20 -10.09
C THR A 174 8.59 -6.12 -10.26
N ALA A 175 9.32 -7.19 -9.93
CA ALA A 175 10.77 -7.24 -10.13
C ALA A 175 11.17 -7.04 -11.59
N GLU A 176 10.46 -7.67 -12.53
CA GLU A 176 10.74 -7.48 -13.96
C GLU A 176 10.29 -6.10 -14.46
N MET A 177 9.20 -5.54 -13.92
CA MET A 177 8.80 -4.14 -14.20
C MET A 177 9.95 -3.17 -13.85
N HIS A 178 10.57 -3.32 -12.68
CA HIS A 178 11.72 -2.51 -12.26
C HIS A 178 12.96 -2.71 -13.12
N LYS A 179 13.29 -3.96 -13.45
CA LYS A 179 14.40 -4.28 -14.34
C LYS A 179 14.19 -3.72 -15.76
N LEU A 180 12.96 -3.75 -16.27
CA LEU A 180 12.59 -3.10 -17.54
C LEU A 180 12.74 -1.59 -17.45
N ALA A 181 12.26 -0.96 -16.39
CA ALA A 181 12.43 0.48 -16.19
C ALA A 181 13.91 0.88 -16.24
N MET A 182 14.80 0.18 -15.52
CA MET A 182 16.23 0.42 -15.53
C MET A 182 16.83 0.24 -16.94
N ARG A 183 16.53 -0.87 -17.65
CA ARG A 183 17.09 -1.16 -18.98
C ARG A 183 16.68 -0.17 -20.06
N TYR A 184 15.47 0.40 -19.96
CA TYR A 184 14.94 1.30 -20.99
C TYR A 184 15.10 2.78 -20.68
N THR A 185 15.45 3.15 -19.45
CA THR A 185 15.70 4.53 -19.06
C THR A 185 17.02 5.03 -19.64
N ARG A 186 16.94 6.11 -20.43
CA ARG A 186 18.10 6.78 -21.04
C ARG A 186 17.74 8.19 -21.49
N ASP A 187 18.76 8.97 -21.79
CA ASP A 187 18.63 10.34 -22.33
C ASP A 187 17.69 10.38 -23.54
N GLY A 188 16.83 11.40 -23.56
CA GLY A 188 15.88 11.65 -24.65
C GLY A 188 14.61 10.80 -24.62
N ILE A 189 14.47 9.87 -23.69
CA ILE A 189 13.24 9.08 -23.51
C ILE A 189 12.29 9.80 -22.58
N SER A 190 10.99 9.83 -22.90
CA SER A 190 9.97 10.38 -21.98
C SER A 190 9.60 9.40 -20.90
N GLU A 191 9.25 9.90 -19.71
CA GLU A 191 8.70 9.13 -18.59
C GLU A 191 7.52 8.25 -19.05
N GLN A 192 6.60 8.81 -19.85
CA GLN A 192 5.43 8.11 -20.41
C GLN A 192 5.81 6.82 -21.18
N LYS A 193 6.97 6.80 -21.87
CA LYS A 193 7.41 5.59 -22.60
C LYS A 193 7.84 4.48 -21.64
N ILE A 194 8.44 4.84 -20.51
CA ILE A 194 8.84 3.84 -19.51
C ILE A 194 7.59 3.31 -18.80
N VAL A 195 6.70 4.19 -18.35
CA VAL A 195 5.43 3.82 -17.73
C VAL A 195 4.64 2.88 -18.63
N GLY A 196 4.46 3.21 -19.91
CA GLY A 196 3.74 2.34 -20.86
C GLY A 196 4.39 0.95 -21.04
N LYS A 197 5.71 0.81 -20.83
CA LYS A 197 6.39 -0.50 -20.87
C LYS A 197 6.14 -1.32 -19.61
N ILE A 198 6.25 -0.71 -18.44
CA ILE A 198 6.08 -1.43 -17.17
C ILE A 198 4.60 -1.80 -16.93
N GLU A 199 3.65 -0.91 -17.25
CA GLU A 199 2.22 -1.23 -17.23
C GLU A 199 1.87 -2.31 -18.25
N GLY A 200 2.41 -2.20 -19.47
CA GLY A 200 2.24 -3.21 -20.52
C GLY A 200 2.74 -4.58 -20.09
N TYR A 201 3.89 -4.64 -19.40
CA TYR A 201 4.43 -5.90 -18.87
C TYR A 201 3.53 -6.52 -17.80
N ALA A 202 3.02 -5.73 -16.87
CA ALA A 202 2.05 -6.24 -15.88
C ALA A 202 0.81 -6.83 -16.57
N LEU A 203 0.24 -6.11 -17.54
CA LEU A 203 -0.92 -6.58 -18.32
C LEU A 203 -0.63 -7.85 -19.14
N GLU A 204 0.55 -7.94 -19.79
CA GLU A 204 1.00 -9.12 -20.55
C GLU A 204 1.07 -10.37 -19.66
N ASN A 205 1.42 -10.20 -18.40
CA ASN A 205 1.47 -11.27 -17.39
C ASN A 205 0.15 -11.50 -16.65
N GLY A 206 -0.96 -10.92 -17.14
CA GLY A 206 -2.28 -11.10 -16.52
C GLY A 206 -2.43 -10.43 -15.15
N ARG A 207 -1.64 -9.38 -14.90
CA ARG A 207 -1.67 -8.62 -13.62
C ARG A 207 -2.20 -7.21 -13.86
N ARG A 208 -2.68 -6.61 -12.79
CA ARG A 208 -2.98 -5.17 -12.69
C ARG A 208 -1.96 -4.51 -11.78
N LEU A 209 -1.91 -3.20 -11.87
CA LEU A 209 -1.11 -2.41 -10.93
C LEU A 209 -1.86 -2.32 -9.59
N ALA A 210 -1.11 -2.39 -8.49
CA ALA A 210 -1.64 -2.20 -7.14
C ALA A 210 -2.01 -0.72 -6.89
N TYR A 211 -1.32 0.20 -7.57
CA TYR A 211 -1.52 1.66 -7.53
C TYR A 211 -1.00 2.30 -8.82
N PRO A 212 -1.39 3.57 -9.13
CA PRO A 212 -0.85 4.30 -10.27
C PRO A 212 0.67 4.45 -10.16
N VAL A 213 1.39 4.10 -11.23
CA VAL A 213 2.86 4.18 -11.26
C VAL A 213 3.34 5.58 -10.90
N ILE A 214 4.32 5.67 -10.02
CA ILE A 214 5.12 6.88 -9.81
C ILE A 214 6.44 6.69 -10.56
N PHE A 215 6.61 7.36 -11.67
CA PHE A 215 7.84 7.36 -12.45
C PHE A 215 8.23 8.78 -12.82
N THR A 216 9.33 9.28 -12.25
CA THR A 216 9.64 10.70 -12.37
C THR A 216 11.13 11.01 -12.26
N ILE A 217 11.58 12.06 -12.98
CA ILE A 217 12.87 12.71 -12.77
C ILE A 217 12.81 13.80 -11.67
N HIS A 218 11.64 14.02 -11.12
CA HIS A 218 11.37 14.93 -10.01
C HIS A 218 11.04 14.12 -8.75
N GLY A 219 12.03 13.33 -8.26
CA GLY A 219 11.87 12.47 -7.10
C GLY A 219 11.53 13.23 -5.80
N GLU A 220 11.70 14.55 -5.78
CA GLU A 220 11.27 15.42 -4.68
C GLU A 220 9.74 15.59 -4.61
N ILE A 221 9.00 15.18 -5.65
CA ILE A 221 7.54 15.12 -5.66
C ILE A 221 7.11 13.70 -5.34
N LEU A 222 6.71 13.44 -4.11
CA LEU A 222 6.57 12.10 -3.54
C LEU A 222 5.57 11.19 -4.29
N HIS A 223 4.46 11.74 -4.82
CA HIS A 223 3.43 11.00 -5.56
C HIS A 223 3.22 11.59 -6.96
N ASN A 224 4.31 11.71 -7.75
CA ASN A 224 4.25 12.29 -9.10
C ASN A 224 3.85 11.22 -10.12
N ASN A 225 2.60 11.27 -10.56
CA ASN A 225 2.04 10.43 -11.62
C ASN A 225 1.80 11.21 -12.94
N ASN A 226 2.56 12.29 -13.16
CA ASN A 226 2.52 13.09 -14.37
C ASN A 226 3.77 12.83 -15.21
N TYR A 227 3.64 12.08 -16.27
CA TYR A 227 4.73 11.52 -17.07
C TYR A 227 5.15 12.37 -18.29
N LYS A 228 5.08 13.70 -18.17
CA LYS A 228 5.29 14.62 -19.30
C LYS A 228 6.75 14.94 -19.61
N ASN A 229 7.65 14.60 -18.69
CA ASN A 229 9.05 14.98 -18.83
C ASN A 229 9.78 14.09 -19.84
N VAL A 230 10.78 14.69 -20.50
CA VAL A 230 11.81 14.00 -21.27
C VAL A 230 13.06 13.94 -20.40
N MET A 231 13.51 12.74 -20.10
CA MET A 231 14.65 12.49 -19.22
C MET A 231 15.97 12.94 -19.89
N LYS A 232 16.89 13.46 -19.08
CA LYS A 232 18.21 13.94 -19.52
C LYS A 232 19.32 13.30 -18.71
N SER A 233 20.46 13.05 -19.36
CA SER A 233 21.68 12.61 -18.68
C SER A 233 22.03 13.55 -17.51
N GLY A 234 22.46 12.99 -16.40
CA GLY A 234 22.74 13.69 -15.16
C GLY A 234 21.56 13.72 -14.17
N GLN A 235 20.34 13.45 -14.61
CA GLN A 235 19.17 13.31 -13.72
C GLN A 235 19.06 11.91 -13.12
N LEU A 236 18.32 11.80 -12.02
CA LEU A 236 17.86 10.54 -11.45
C LEU A 236 16.41 10.28 -11.90
N ALA A 237 16.07 9.03 -12.12
CA ALA A 237 14.68 8.57 -12.29
C ALA A 237 14.29 7.73 -11.09
N LEU A 238 13.22 8.12 -10.41
CA LEU A 238 12.60 7.36 -9.35
C LEU A 238 11.43 6.59 -9.95
N ASN A 239 11.44 5.27 -9.78
CA ASN A 239 10.35 4.37 -10.12
C ASN A 239 9.80 3.72 -8.86
N ASP A 240 8.54 3.98 -8.59
CA ASP A 240 7.77 3.40 -7.51
C ASP A 240 6.52 2.78 -8.14
N SER A 241 6.48 1.46 -8.16
CA SER A 241 5.45 0.70 -8.86
C SER A 241 5.36 -0.72 -8.35
N GLY A 242 4.14 -1.24 -8.30
CA GLY A 242 3.83 -2.60 -7.90
C GLY A 242 2.66 -3.19 -8.67
N ALA A 243 2.70 -4.50 -8.88
CA ALA A 243 1.61 -5.27 -9.44
C ALA A 243 0.74 -5.89 -8.33
N GLU A 244 -0.49 -6.27 -8.67
CA GLU A 244 -1.32 -7.16 -7.85
C GLU A 244 -1.14 -8.62 -8.29
N SER A 245 -1.31 -9.57 -7.37
CA SER A 245 -1.49 -10.99 -7.69
C SER A 245 -2.87 -11.24 -8.33
N PRO A 246 -3.14 -12.46 -8.86
CA PRO A 246 -4.49 -12.79 -9.34
C PRO A 246 -5.57 -12.75 -8.26
N LEU A 247 -5.19 -12.78 -6.98
CA LEU A 247 -6.09 -12.66 -5.84
C LEU A 247 -6.06 -11.28 -5.20
N HIS A 248 -5.49 -10.28 -5.92
CA HIS A 248 -5.40 -8.86 -5.53
C HIS A 248 -4.48 -8.56 -4.34
N TYR A 249 -3.56 -9.44 -3.99
CA TYR A 249 -2.50 -9.10 -3.04
C TYR A 249 -1.49 -8.18 -3.71
N ALA A 250 -1.23 -7.05 -3.08
CA ALA A 250 -0.37 -6.00 -3.62
C ALA A 250 1.12 -6.30 -3.41
N SER A 251 1.93 -5.66 -4.22
CA SER A 251 3.37 -5.47 -4.01
C SER A 251 3.69 -3.99 -4.14
N ASP A 252 4.78 -3.56 -3.50
CA ASP A 252 5.20 -2.15 -3.47
C ASP A 252 6.72 -2.06 -3.43
N ILE A 253 7.32 -1.50 -4.48
CA ILE A 253 8.77 -1.39 -4.62
C ILE A 253 9.14 -0.03 -5.19
N THR A 254 10.12 0.61 -4.57
CA THR A 254 10.77 1.80 -5.15
C THR A 254 12.23 1.53 -5.46
N ARG A 255 12.67 1.97 -6.63
CA ARG A 255 14.08 2.07 -7.03
C ARG A 255 14.35 3.43 -7.68
N THR A 256 15.49 4.03 -7.32
CA THR A 256 16.01 5.23 -7.98
C THR A 256 17.28 4.90 -8.74
N PHE A 257 17.40 5.36 -9.98
CA PHE A 257 18.53 5.06 -10.84
C PHE A 257 18.87 6.21 -11.79
N PRO A 258 20.14 6.32 -12.26
CA PRO A 258 20.59 7.46 -13.06
C PRO A 258 20.15 7.32 -14.53
N VAL A 259 19.62 8.39 -15.12
CA VAL A 259 19.20 8.42 -16.53
C VAL A 259 20.38 8.13 -17.47
N SER A 260 21.60 8.51 -17.08
CA SER A 260 22.84 8.26 -17.83
C SER A 260 23.35 6.82 -17.76
N GLY A 261 22.72 5.94 -16.96
CA GLY A 261 23.20 4.59 -16.68
C GLY A 261 24.35 4.52 -15.67
N LYS A 262 24.85 5.67 -15.20
CA LYS A 262 25.90 5.76 -14.17
C LYS A 262 25.60 6.90 -13.20
N PHE A 263 25.70 6.64 -11.93
CA PHE A 263 25.61 7.65 -10.88
C PHE A 263 26.88 8.53 -10.90
N ASN A 264 26.72 9.83 -10.69
CA ASN A 264 27.84 10.69 -10.33
C ASN A 264 28.18 10.53 -8.82
N ASP A 265 29.28 11.13 -8.37
CA ASP A 265 29.77 10.92 -7.00
C ASP A 265 28.74 11.40 -5.97
N LEU A 266 28.12 12.56 -6.15
CA LEU A 266 27.07 13.08 -5.24
C LEU A 266 25.85 12.16 -5.18
N GLN A 267 25.41 11.67 -6.35
CA GLN A 267 24.30 10.73 -6.41
C GLN A 267 24.61 9.41 -5.69
N LYS A 268 25.88 8.91 -5.82
CA LYS A 268 26.32 7.72 -5.07
C LYS A 268 26.32 7.94 -3.57
N ASP A 269 26.80 9.10 -3.12
CA ASP A 269 26.87 9.42 -1.70
C ASP A 269 25.45 9.44 -1.07
N ILE A 270 24.49 10.13 -1.70
CA ILE A 270 23.10 10.18 -1.22
C ILE A 270 22.41 8.81 -1.39
N TYR A 271 22.65 8.08 -2.48
CA TYR A 271 22.09 6.75 -2.69
C TYR A 271 22.53 5.77 -1.60
N ASN A 272 23.83 5.73 -1.31
CA ASN A 272 24.41 4.88 -0.27
C ASN A 272 23.92 5.30 1.13
N LEU A 273 23.65 6.60 1.35
CA LEU A 273 23.04 7.05 2.58
C LEU A 273 21.62 6.48 2.74
N VAL A 274 20.76 6.58 1.70
CA VAL A 274 19.40 6.01 1.73
C VAL A 274 19.44 4.50 1.93
N TRP A 275 20.36 3.81 1.27
CA TRP A 275 20.55 2.37 1.50
C TRP A 275 20.96 2.06 2.94
N SER A 276 21.86 2.85 3.54
CA SER A 276 22.23 2.69 4.95
C SER A 276 21.06 2.97 5.90
N MET A 277 20.15 3.89 5.55
CA MET A 277 18.91 4.13 6.29
C MET A 277 18.00 2.89 6.25
N GLN A 278 17.86 2.25 5.07
CA GLN A 278 17.07 1.04 4.92
C GLN A 278 17.66 -0.13 5.71
N ASP A 279 18.96 -0.33 5.65
CA ASP A 279 19.67 -1.37 6.43
C ASP A 279 19.50 -1.17 7.94
N ALA A 280 19.58 0.06 8.44
CA ALA A 280 19.35 0.37 9.85
C ALA A 280 17.91 0.05 10.26
N ALA A 281 16.93 0.41 9.40
CA ALA A 281 15.53 0.07 9.63
C ALA A 281 15.32 -1.45 9.65
N PHE A 282 15.86 -2.19 8.70
CA PHE A 282 15.80 -3.65 8.66
C PHE A 282 16.33 -4.30 9.94
N ASN A 283 17.47 -3.85 10.45
CA ASN A 283 18.05 -4.38 11.67
C ASN A 283 17.15 -4.15 12.90
N HIS A 284 16.24 -3.18 12.84
CA HIS A 284 15.26 -2.90 13.89
C HIS A 284 13.97 -3.69 13.73
N CYS A 285 13.65 -4.18 12.52
CA CYS A 285 12.43 -4.91 12.19
C CYS A 285 12.44 -6.34 12.75
N LYS A 286 11.95 -6.50 13.99
CA LYS A 286 11.76 -7.79 14.66
C LYS A 286 10.58 -7.72 15.64
N PRO A 287 9.96 -8.85 16.02
CA PRO A 287 8.85 -8.86 16.96
C PRO A 287 9.17 -8.11 18.26
N GLY A 288 8.19 -7.34 18.73
CA GLY A 288 8.27 -6.54 19.96
C GLY A 288 8.95 -5.18 19.81
N ASN A 289 9.68 -4.90 18.74
CA ASN A 289 10.19 -3.56 18.47
C ASN A 289 9.08 -2.69 17.84
N SER A 290 9.09 -1.40 18.15
CA SER A 290 8.17 -0.44 17.55
C SER A 290 8.63 -0.04 16.15
N TYR A 291 7.71 0.02 15.17
CA TYR A 291 8.06 0.49 13.83
C TYR A 291 8.39 1.99 13.79
N LYS A 292 7.85 2.77 14.75
CA LYS A 292 8.25 4.16 14.97
C LYS A 292 9.74 4.27 15.34
N GLU A 293 10.27 3.36 16.16
CA GLU A 293 11.69 3.34 16.49
C GLU A 293 12.54 2.98 15.27
N ALA A 294 12.09 2.05 14.39
CA ALA A 294 12.77 1.79 13.12
C ALA A 294 12.85 3.06 12.24
N HIS A 295 11.77 3.86 12.20
CA HIS A 295 11.77 5.16 11.51
C HIS A 295 12.77 6.15 12.13
N LEU A 296 12.84 6.22 13.45
CA LEU A 296 13.76 7.13 14.14
C LEU A 296 15.23 6.73 13.94
N GLU A 297 15.54 5.44 13.92
CA GLU A 297 16.88 4.93 13.58
C GLU A 297 17.27 5.30 12.13
N ALA A 298 16.39 5.08 11.16
CA ALA A 298 16.62 5.52 9.78
C ALA A 298 16.83 7.04 9.69
N SER A 299 16.05 7.82 10.44
CA SER A 299 16.16 9.28 10.51
C SER A 299 17.49 9.72 11.13
N LYS A 300 18.01 8.99 12.11
CA LYS A 300 19.32 9.25 12.73
C LYS A 300 20.45 9.02 11.73
N ILE A 301 20.41 7.91 10.99
CA ILE A 301 21.38 7.63 9.92
C ILE A 301 21.34 8.73 8.84
N ALA A 302 20.13 9.20 8.46
CA ALA A 302 19.99 10.33 7.55
C ALA A 302 20.73 11.58 8.05
N VAL A 303 20.50 11.96 9.31
CA VAL A 303 21.14 13.15 9.92
C VAL A 303 22.65 12.98 9.99
N GLU A 304 23.16 11.82 10.39
CA GLU A 304 24.60 11.54 10.47
C GLU A 304 25.28 11.66 9.10
N GLY A 305 24.69 11.04 8.06
CA GLY A 305 25.20 11.13 6.70
C GLY A 305 25.16 12.55 6.13
N LEU A 306 24.02 13.23 6.25
CA LEU A 306 23.87 14.63 5.80
C LEU A 306 24.80 15.59 6.56
N LYS A 307 25.09 15.31 7.83
CA LYS A 307 26.09 16.04 8.59
C LYS A 307 27.50 15.79 8.04
N GLY A 308 27.85 14.55 7.71
CA GLY A 308 29.12 14.21 7.06
C GLY A 308 29.33 14.97 5.73
N MET A 309 28.25 15.25 5.01
CA MET A 309 28.24 16.04 3.77
C MET A 309 28.19 17.56 4.00
N GLY A 310 28.11 18.03 5.25
CA GLY A 310 28.01 19.46 5.60
C GLY A 310 26.61 20.07 5.35
N ILE A 311 25.60 19.27 5.08
CA ILE A 311 24.20 19.67 4.86
C ILE A 311 23.48 19.89 6.19
N MET A 312 23.78 19.03 7.18
CA MET A 312 23.28 19.17 8.55
C MET A 312 24.43 19.40 9.51
N LYS A 313 24.12 19.80 10.73
CA LYS A 313 25.08 20.12 11.80
C LYS A 313 24.50 19.77 13.18
N GLY A 314 25.29 19.96 14.24
CA GLY A 314 24.83 19.71 15.61
C GLY A 314 24.89 18.23 16.02
N ASN A 315 24.14 17.88 17.07
CA ASN A 315 24.02 16.50 17.54
C ASN A 315 22.90 15.77 16.83
N PRO A 316 23.11 14.56 16.23
CA PRO A 316 22.10 13.84 15.48
C PRO A 316 20.85 13.48 16.30
N ASP A 317 21.00 13.00 17.53
CA ASP A 317 19.86 12.62 18.37
C ASP A 317 18.96 13.82 18.67
N ASN A 318 19.57 14.99 18.95
CA ASN A 318 18.85 16.23 19.18
C ASN A 318 18.13 16.73 17.92
N ALA A 319 18.77 16.59 16.76
CA ALA A 319 18.18 16.98 15.47
C ALA A 319 16.97 16.11 15.12
N VAL A 320 17.05 14.80 15.36
CA VAL A 320 15.92 13.87 15.19
C VAL A 320 14.80 14.19 16.17
N ALA A 321 15.13 14.37 17.46
CA ALA A 321 14.15 14.69 18.49
C ALA A 321 13.41 16.02 18.21
N ALA A 322 14.12 17.02 17.67
CA ALA A 322 13.52 18.28 17.24
C ALA A 322 12.67 18.16 15.97
N GLY A 323 12.90 17.15 15.13
CA GLY A 323 12.23 16.96 13.83
C GLY A 323 12.95 17.63 12.66
N ALA A 324 14.22 18.03 12.82
CA ALA A 324 14.99 18.69 11.77
C ALA A 324 15.27 17.78 10.55
N HIS A 325 15.34 16.45 10.76
CA HIS A 325 15.48 15.44 9.71
C HIS A 325 14.36 15.50 8.68
N ALA A 326 13.17 15.90 9.08
CA ALA A 326 11.97 15.88 8.23
C ALA A 326 12.03 16.91 7.07
N LEU A 327 13.01 17.81 7.03
CA LEU A 327 13.27 18.61 5.84
C LEU A 327 13.69 17.73 4.66
N PHE A 328 14.39 16.63 4.94
CA PHE A 328 14.96 15.73 3.94
C PHE A 328 14.26 14.37 3.88
N PHE A 329 13.62 13.95 4.97
CA PHE A 329 12.84 12.71 5.07
C PHE A 329 11.47 13.01 5.68
N PRO A 330 10.50 13.56 4.88
CA PRO A 330 9.25 14.11 5.39
C PRO A 330 8.11 13.11 5.58
N HIS A 331 8.26 11.85 5.16
CA HIS A 331 7.21 10.82 5.21
C HIS A 331 7.56 9.69 6.18
N GLY A 332 6.61 8.77 6.41
CA GLY A 332 6.83 7.58 7.22
C GLY A 332 7.79 6.59 6.57
N LEU A 333 8.40 5.73 7.38
CA LEU A 333 9.30 4.67 6.91
C LEU A 333 8.58 3.60 6.08
N GLY A 334 7.26 3.45 6.23
CA GLY A 334 6.47 2.47 5.52
C GLY A 334 5.10 2.22 6.16
N HIS A 335 4.41 1.22 5.67
CA HIS A 335 3.03 0.86 6.02
C HIS A 335 2.81 -0.65 5.93
N MET A 336 1.66 -1.12 6.43
CA MET A 336 1.21 -2.50 6.22
C MET A 336 0.93 -2.72 4.73
N LEU A 337 1.19 -3.94 4.25
CA LEU A 337 0.95 -4.38 2.88
C LEU A 337 0.14 -5.69 2.89
N GLY A 338 -0.80 -5.83 1.97
CA GLY A 338 -1.64 -7.02 1.85
C GLY A 338 -2.57 -6.98 0.63
N LEU A 339 -3.88 -7.15 0.85
CA LEU A 339 -4.90 -6.98 -0.20
C LEU A 339 -5.01 -5.52 -0.69
N ASP A 340 -4.58 -4.57 0.10
CA ASP A 340 -4.38 -3.19 -0.31
C ASP A 340 -2.90 -2.84 -0.21
N VAL A 341 -2.42 -1.93 -1.05
CA VAL A 341 -1.04 -1.45 -0.97
C VAL A 341 -0.78 -0.78 0.39
N HIS A 342 -1.66 0.14 0.81
CA HIS A 342 -1.77 0.58 2.19
C HIS A 342 -2.82 -0.28 2.90
N ASP A 343 -2.40 -1.43 3.44
CA ASP A 343 -3.34 -2.45 3.87
C ASP A 343 -4.24 -1.96 5.00
N MET A 344 -5.55 -2.11 4.80
CA MET A 344 -6.62 -1.75 5.74
C MET A 344 -6.73 -0.25 6.06
N GLU A 345 -6.08 0.66 5.35
CA GLU A 345 -6.13 2.12 5.64
C GLU A 345 -7.58 2.65 5.65
N GLY A 346 -8.45 2.11 4.79
CA GLY A 346 -9.88 2.44 4.74
C GLY A 346 -10.67 2.09 6.02
N LEU A 347 -10.11 1.28 6.93
CA LEU A 347 -10.69 0.96 8.23
C LEU A 347 -10.33 1.98 9.33
N GLY A 348 -9.40 2.88 9.03
CA GLY A 348 -8.88 3.92 9.89
C GLY A 348 -7.40 3.74 10.19
N GLU A 349 -6.57 4.62 9.66
CA GLU A 349 -5.11 4.55 9.76
C GLU A 349 -4.61 4.46 11.20
N ASP A 350 -5.25 5.20 12.13
CA ASP A 350 -4.88 5.16 13.55
C ASP A 350 -5.23 3.80 14.21
N LEU A 351 -6.27 3.13 13.76
CA LEU A 351 -6.65 1.81 14.28
C LEU A 351 -5.73 0.71 13.74
N VAL A 352 -5.20 0.89 12.53
CA VAL A 352 -4.31 -0.07 11.88
C VAL A 352 -2.87 0.09 12.37
N GLY A 353 -2.36 1.30 12.40
CA GLY A 353 -0.93 1.60 12.58
C GLY A 353 -0.52 1.95 14.01
N TYR A 354 -1.46 2.23 14.89
CA TYR A 354 -1.20 2.73 16.25
C TYR A 354 -1.87 1.87 17.33
N ASN A 355 -1.55 2.12 18.57
CA ASN A 355 -2.13 1.49 19.75
C ASN A 355 -2.06 2.45 20.97
N GLU A 356 -2.50 2.02 22.15
CA GLU A 356 -2.51 2.84 23.37
C GLU A 356 -1.11 3.30 23.82
N ILE A 357 -0.05 2.61 23.39
CA ILE A 357 1.35 2.91 23.76
C ILE A 357 1.99 3.87 22.76
N ASN A 358 1.61 3.77 21.49
CA ASN A 358 2.18 4.53 20.38
C ASN A 358 1.12 5.46 19.77
N ASP A 359 0.94 6.64 20.35
CA ASP A 359 0.05 7.66 19.83
C ASP A 359 0.64 8.39 18.63
N ARG A 360 -0.23 8.89 17.74
CA ARG A 360 0.16 9.71 16.60
C ARG A 360 0.78 11.02 17.06
N SER A 361 1.96 11.32 16.55
CA SER A 361 2.66 12.59 16.79
C SER A 361 2.06 13.72 15.93
N ASN A 362 2.09 14.95 16.46
CA ASN A 362 1.78 16.16 15.70
C ASN A 362 3.04 16.78 15.05
N GLN A 363 4.24 16.22 15.29
CA GLN A 363 5.47 16.73 14.72
C GLN A 363 5.53 16.45 13.23
N PHE A 364 5.89 17.47 12.44
CA PHE A 364 6.08 17.31 11.00
C PHE A 364 7.08 16.17 10.70
N GLY A 365 6.80 15.34 9.71
CA GLY A 365 7.48 14.07 9.46
C GLY A 365 6.82 12.93 10.22
N LEU A 366 6.83 12.94 11.55
CA LEU A 366 6.24 11.88 12.38
C LEU A 366 4.70 11.84 12.32
N ALA A 367 4.04 12.96 12.04
CA ALA A 367 2.59 13.02 11.85
C ALA A 367 2.10 12.18 10.67
N TYR A 368 2.99 11.88 9.72
CA TYR A 368 2.69 11.13 8.50
C TYR A 368 3.06 9.64 8.58
N LEU A 369 3.49 9.15 9.75
CA LEU A 369 3.70 7.72 9.95
C LEU A 369 2.37 6.97 9.83
N ARG A 370 2.30 5.97 8.95
CA ARG A 370 1.15 5.07 8.79
C ARG A 370 1.23 3.86 9.73
N LEU A 371 2.43 3.52 10.20
CA LEU A 371 2.69 2.41 11.12
C LEU A 371 3.67 2.88 12.21
N ALA A 372 3.29 2.70 13.46
CA ALA A 372 4.08 3.10 14.64
C ALA A 372 4.12 2.03 15.74
N LYS A 373 3.14 1.12 15.76
CA LYS A 373 2.98 0.09 16.81
C LYS A 373 4.10 -0.96 16.78
N GLU A 374 4.11 -1.82 17.79
CA GLU A 374 5.03 -2.95 17.87
C GLU A 374 4.77 -3.93 16.73
N LEU A 375 5.86 -4.45 16.18
CA LEU A 375 5.87 -5.47 15.14
C LEU A 375 5.55 -6.84 15.72
N VAL A 376 4.78 -7.61 14.98
CA VAL A 376 4.38 -8.98 15.32
C VAL A 376 4.73 -9.91 14.16
N ALA A 377 5.16 -11.14 14.47
CA ALA A 377 5.42 -12.14 13.44
C ALA A 377 4.18 -12.34 12.55
N GLY A 378 4.39 -12.41 11.24
CA GLY A 378 3.35 -12.47 10.23
C GLY A 378 2.89 -11.08 9.69
N PHE A 379 3.34 -9.97 10.26
CA PHE A 379 3.13 -8.66 9.63
C PHE A 379 3.93 -8.57 8.34
N VAL A 380 3.28 -8.08 7.28
CA VAL A 380 3.93 -7.70 6.03
C VAL A 380 3.86 -6.20 5.89
N LEU A 381 4.99 -5.59 5.56
CA LEU A 381 5.13 -4.14 5.50
C LEU A 381 6.20 -3.70 4.50
N THR A 382 6.15 -2.44 4.10
CA THR A 382 7.17 -1.78 3.29
C THR A 382 8.27 -1.20 4.18
N VAL A 383 9.49 -1.05 3.65
CA VAL A 383 10.59 -0.29 4.27
C VAL A 383 11.19 0.61 3.19
N GLU A 384 10.80 1.88 3.20
CA GLU A 384 10.94 2.83 2.09
C GLU A 384 11.59 4.18 2.48
N PRO A 385 12.74 4.20 3.14
CA PRO A 385 13.38 5.47 3.44
C PRO A 385 13.75 6.24 2.17
N GLY A 386 13.81 7.57 2.29
CA GLY A 386 14.23 8.42 1.20
C GLY A 386 14.87 9.71 1.67
N ILE A 387 15.67 10.33 0.81
CA ILE A 387 16.24 11.67 0.97
C ILE A 387 15.80 12.53 -0.20
N TYR A 388 15.20 13.65 0.11
CA TYR A 388 14.63 14.58 -0.86
C TYR A 388 15.11 16.01 -0.60
N PHE A 389 15.39 16.72 -1.69
CA PHE A 389 15.65 18.16 -1.65
C PHE A 389 14.48 18.87 -2.28
N ILE A 390 13.49 19.24 -1.45
CA ILE A 390 12.22 19.86 -1.87
C ILE A 390 12.37 21.38 -1.83
N PRO A 391 12.51 22.10 -2.99
CA PRO A 391 12.85 23.52 -2.99
C PRO A 391 11.88 24.38 -2.18
N HIS A 392 10.56 24.20 -2.37
CA HIS A 392 9.55 24.97 -1.66
C HIS A 392 9.57 24.76 -0.13
N LEU A 393 9.86 23.54 0.34
CA LEU A 393 9.97 23.24 1.77
C LEU A 393 11.27 23.86 2.36
N ILE A 394 12.37 23.78 1.60
CA ILE A 394 13.65 24.39 1.95
C ILE A 394 13.50 25.91 2.09
N ASP A 395 12.90 26.56 1.09
CA ASP A 395 12.66 28.01 1.08
C ASP A 395 11.78 28.45 2.26
N GLN A 396 10.72 27.71 2.55
CA GLN A 396 9.84 27.98 3.68
C GLN A 396 10.59 27.89 4.99
N TRP A 397 11.30 26.78 5.27
CA TRP A 397 12.00 26.59 6.52
C TRP A 397 13.18 27.55 6.69
N LYS A 398 13.88 27.90 5.59
CA LYS A 398 14.95 28.93 5.56
C LYS A 398 14.38 30.31 5.94
N ALA A 399 13.23 30.70 5.38
CA ALA A 399 12.57 31.96 5.70
C ALA A 399 12.11 32.04 7.18
N GLU A 400 11.67 30.92 7.73
CA GLU A 400 11.26 30.77 9.14
C GLU A 400 12.47 30.64 10.12
N ASN A 401 13.70 30.54 9.63
CA ASN A 401 14.89 30.15 10.40
C ASN A 401 14.70 28.87 11.21
N LYS A 402 13.89 27.94 10.71
CA LYS A 402 13.50 26.74 11.42
C LYS A 402 14.67 25.78 11.55
N TYR A 403 14.94 25.30 12.75
CA TYR A 403 16.05 24.37 13.06
C TYR A 403 17.43 24.83 12.54
N ASN A 404 17.69 26.15 12.54
CA ASN A 404 18.93 26.74 12.05
C ASN A 404 20.19 26.22 12.79
N GLU A 405 20.04 25.69 14.00
CA GLU A 405 21.10 24.99 14.77
C GLU A 405 21.45 23.61 14.20
N PHE A 406 20.55 22.99 13.40
CA PHE A 406 20.74 21.66 12.81
C PHE A 406 20.86 21.64 11.29
N ILE A 407 20.37 22.68 10.60
CA ILE A 407 20.36 22.74 9.14
C ILE A 407 21.36 23.80 8.66
N ASN A 408 22.17 23.45 7.66
CA ASN A 408 23.09 24.37 6.99
C ASN A 408 22.46 24.89 5.69
N TYR A 409 21.57 25.88 5.80
CA TYR A 409 20.83 26.42 4.64
C TYR A 409 21.73 26.98 3.53
N ASP A 410 22.93 27.49 3.86
CA ASP A 410 23.85 28.03 2.87
C ASP A 410 24.42 26.94 1.93
N SER A 411 24.43 25.69 2.35
CA SER A 411 24.88 24.56 1.52
C SER A 411 23.80 24.03 0.58
N LEU A 412 22.51 24.35 0.81
CA LEU A 412 21.40 23.74 0.09
C LEU A 412 21.19 24.26 -1.32
N ASP A 413 21.72 25.44 -1.65
CA ASP A 413 21.59 26.03 -2.97
C ASP A 413 22.18 25.14 -4.10
N SER A 414 23.16 24.27 -3.75
CA SER A 414 23.77 23.30 -4.67
C SER A 414 22.94 22.03 -4.89
N PHE A 415 21.85 21.82 -4.14
CA PHE A 415 21.00 20.63 -4.21
C PHE A 415 19.60 20.89 -4.80
N VAL A 416 19.32 22.13 -5.23
CA VAL A 416 17.98 22.54 -5.73
C VAL A 416 17.47 21.64 -6.87
N ASP A 417 18.38 21.20 -7.75
CA ASP A 417 18.05 20.34 -8.90
C ASP A 417 18.37 18.84 -8.67
N PHE A 418 18.67 18.46 -7.43
CA PHE A 418 19.03 17.06 -7.13
C PHE A 418 17.84 16.11 -7.26
N GLY A 419 16.64 16.54 -6.86
CA GLY A 419 15.45 15.71 -6.78
C GLY A 419 15.36 14.92 -5.48
N GLY A 420 15.14 13.61 -5.59
CA GLY A 420 15.02 12.71 -4.44
C GLY A 420 15.43 11.28 -4.77
N ILE A 421 15.81 10.54 -3.75
CA ILE A 421 16.11 9.10 -3.80
C ILE A 421 15.25 8.39 -2.77
N ARG A 422 14.54 7.33 -3.19
CA ARG A 422 13.86 6.34 -2.34
C ARG A 422 14.28 4.94 -2.75
N ILE A 423 14.46 4.08 -1.75
CA ILE A 423 14.71 2.65 -1.93
C ILE A 423 13.73 1.93 -1.04
N GLU A 424 12.98 0.99 -1.60
CA GLU A 424 11.90 0.29 -0.91
C GLU A 424 11.90 -1.18 -1.22
N ASP A 425 11.70 -1.99 -0.19
CA ASP A 425 11.43 -3.42 -0.29
C ASP A 425 10.30 -3.83 0.65
N ASN A 426 9.61 -4.92 0.31
CA ASN A 426 8.58 -5.54 1.14
C ASN A 426 9.20 -6.61 2.02
N ILE A 427 8.82 -6.63 3.29
CA ILE A 427 9.29 -7.63 4.26
C ILE A 427 8.13 -8.29 4.99
N VAL A 428 8.33 -9.53 5.42
CA VAL A 428 7.52 -10.18 6.45
C VAL A 428 8.32 -10.23 7.74
N ILE A 429 7.68 -9.92 8.86
CA ILE A 429 8.26 -10.09 10.20
C ILE A 429 8.19 -11.59 10.55
N THR A 430 9.35 -12.18 10.86
CA THR A 430 9.49 -13.58 11.30
C THR A 430 9.50 -13.68 12.83
N GLU A 431 9.61 -14.87 13.39
CA GLU A 431 9.67 -15.09 14.85
C GLU A 431 10.89 -14.40 15.53
N ASP A 432 11.98 -14.23 14.78
CA ASP A 432 13.27 -13.74 15.30
C ASP A 432 13.83 -12.51 14.55
N GLY A 433 13.14 -12.02 13.51
CA GLY A 433 13.60 -10.91 12.71
C GLY A 433 12.67 -10.58 11.55
N TYR A 434 13.22 -10.55 10.35
CA TYR A 434 12.48 -10.27 9.12
C TYR A 434 12.99 -11.12 7.95
N ARG A 435 12.18 -11.22 6.89
CA ARG A 435 12.56 -11.77 5.60
C ARG A 435 12.10 -10.81 4.49
N ILE A 436 12.99 -10.45 3.56
CA ILE A 436 12.62 -9.72 2.35
C ILE A 436 11.80 -10.65 1.45
N LEU A 437 10.68 -10.16 0.92
CA LEU A 437 9.77 -10.90 0.06
C LEU A 437 10.15 -10.76 -1.41
N GLY A 438 9.84 -11.79 -2.19
CA GLY A 438 10.01 -11.82 -3.64
C GLY A 438 11.45 -12.02 -4.12
N PRO A 439 11.67 -11.98 -5.44
CA PRO A 439 12.99 -12.16 -6.05
C PRO A 439 13.86 -10.91 -5.85
N HIS A 440 15.18 -11.11 -5.92
CA HIS A 440 16.12 -10.00 -5.83
C HIS A 440 15.92 -8.98 -6.97
N ILE A 441 15.78 -7.72 -6.58
CA ILE A 441 15.70 -6.56 -7.48
C ILE A 441 16.98 -5.74 -7.25
N PRO A 442 17.76 -5.38 -8.30
CA PRO A 442 18.98 -4.58 -8.18
C PRO A 442 18.77 -3.38 -7.25
N ARG A 443 19.62 -3.27 -6.23
CA ARG A 443 19.50 -2.21 -5.21
C ARG A 443 20.83 -1.58 -4.78
N THR A 444 21.98 -2.17 -5.16
CA THR A 444 23.27 -1.50 -4.97
C THR A 444 23.62 -0.65 -6.19
N VAL A 445 24.50 0.34 -6.01
CA VAL A 445 25.00 1.18 -7.11
C VAL A 445 25.55 0.31 -8.23
N GLU A 446 26.36 -0.70 -7.91
CA GLU A 446 27.01 -1.59 -8.87
C GLU A 446 26.01 -2.47 -9.63
N GLU A 447 24.99 -3.00 -8.95
CA GLU A 447 23.94 -3.82 -9.57
C GLU A 447 23.10 -2.99 -10.56
N ILE A 448 22.72 -1.76 -10.15
CA ILE A 448 21.95 -0.85 -10.99
C ILE A 448 22.77 -0.43 -12.22
N GLU A 449 24.01 0.00 -12.04
CA GLU A 449 24.88 0.36 -13.17
C GLU A 449 25.11 -0.82 -14.12
N THR A 450 25.17 -2.05 -13.59
CA THR A 450 25.34 -3.28 -14.37
C THR A 450 24.12 -3.56 -15.25
N ILE A 451 22.91 -3.55 -14.67
CA ILE A 451 21.67 -3.82 -15.43
C ILE A 451 21.37 -2.73 -16.45
N MET A 452 21.72 -1.48 -16.17
CA MET A 452 21.53 -0.36 -17.10
C MET A 452 22.53 -0.37 -18.27
N SER A 453 23.64 -1.08 -18.16
CA SER A 453 24.63 -1.25 -19.22
C SER A 453 24.38 -2.44 -20.15
N SER A 454 23.36 -3.28 -19.83
CA SER A 454 23.03 -4.52 -20.57
C SER A 454 21.99 -4.31 -21.75
#